data_40a245c94d52a6f69d30f70a9a03ac8a
#
_entry.id   40a245c94d52a6f69d30f70a9a03ac8a
#
_cell.length_a   1.000
_cell.length_b   1.000
_cell.length_c   1.000
_cell.angle_alpha   90.00
_cell.angle_beta   90.00
_cell.angle_gamma   90.00
#
_symmetry.space_group_name_H-M   'P 1'
#
loop_
_entity.id
_entity.type
_entity.pdbx_description
1 polymer ?
#
loop_
_entity_poly.entity_id
_entity_poly.type
_entity_poly.pdbx_seq_one_letter_code
_entity_poly.pdbx_strand_id
1 'polypeptide(L)'
;MKTVSVVIPVYFNEGSLPLLFAELVQVERTLLGKQLRLELIFVDDGSGDGSWQQLLKIKEQREATKLVKLTRNFGAIHACKTGVQFVTGDCFTILAADLQDPPELIHAMVDKWLGGAKYVLCARRGRDDPLRSKVFSYLYYRLIRFFVAPDYPSEGYDLCLMDKAILPYFNGSGKNAYTPLFIYWLGFQPEIISYRRRERTHGKSRWTFWKKFNAFVDSLAGFSIVPLRLVSLIGFLASFLSLGYGSFILVNALFGRIEVRGFATVITLLTFLLGVIIIMLGMIGEYIWRIFDEVNKRPEAVIDEIR
;
A
#
# COMPACT_ATOMS: atom_id res chain seq x y z
N MET A 1 4.75 -9.61 -31.24
CA MET A 1 5.65 -9.90 -30.11
C MET A 1 5.06 -9.21 -28.89
N LYS A 2 4.72 -9.94 -27.81
CA LYS A 2 4.15 -9.35 -26.58
C LYS A 2 5.22 -8.60 -25.79
N THR A 3 4.82 -7.62 -25.03
CA THR A 3 5.73 -6.75 -24.26
C THR A 3 5.43 -6.87 -22.76
N VAL A 4 6.47 -7.00 -21.96
CA VAL A 4 6.44 -6.99 -20.49
C VAL A 4 7.00 -5.66 -20.02
N SER A 5 6.21 -4.86 -19.31
CA SER A 5 6.66 -3.58 -18.76
C SER A 5 7.10 -3.75 -17.31
N VAL A 6 8.25 -3.19 -16.96
CA VAL A 6 8.76 -3.14 -15.59
C VAL A 6 8.87 -1.70 -15.15
N VAL A 7 8.08 -1.34 -14.16
CA VAL A 7 8.09 -0.01 -13.52
C VAL A 7 8.98 -0.06 -12.29
N ILE A 8 9.94 0.84 -12.20
CA ILE A 8 10.97 0.84 -11.17
C ILE A 8 11.00 2.21 -10.48
N PRO A 9 10.39 2.35 -9.30
CA PRO A 9 10.52 3.55 -8.49
C PRO A 9 11.94 3.64 -7.92
N VAL A 10 12.55 4.81 -8.05
CA VAL A 10 13.92 5.09 -7.62
C VAL A 10 13.92 6.22 -6.59
N TYR A 11 14.55 5.99 -5.45
CA TYR A 11 14.78 7.03 -4.44
C TYR A 11 16.01 6.74 -3.60
N PHE A 12 17.11 7.44 -3.87
CA PHE A 12 18.44 7.21 -3.29
C PHE A 12 18.95 5.79 -3.55
N ASN A 13 19.00 5.40 -4.79
CA ASN A 13 19.40 4.08 -5.25
C ASN A 13 20.69 4.09 -6.10
N GLU A 14 21.51 5.13 -6.01
CA GLU A 14 22.75 5.29 -6.80
C GLU A 14 23.59 4.01 -6.84
N GLY A 15 23.80 3.37 -5.68
CA GLY A 15 24.66 2.18 -5.58
C GLY A 15 24.01 0.88 -6.08
N SER A 16 22.67 0.78 -6.10
CA SER A 16 21.98 -0.45 -6.53
C SER A 16 21.58 -0.43 -8.01
N LEU A 17 21.41 0.73 -8.62
CA LEU A 17 20.94 0.88 -10.01
C LEU A 17 21.83 0.15 -11.05
N PRO A 18 23.17 0.23 -11.01
CA PRO A 18 24.01 -0.49 -11.98
C PRO A 18 23.84 -2.01 -11.88
N LEU A 19 23.73 -2.55 -10.65
CA LEU A 19 23.55 -3.97 -10.42
C LEU A 19 22.16 -4.43 -10.87
N LEU A 20 21.13 -3.66 -10.54
CA LEU A 20 19.77 -3.93 -10.98
C LEU A 20 19.68 -3.94 -12.52
N PHE A 21 20.28 -2.97 -13.18
CA PHE A 21 20.29 -2.91 -14.63
C PHE A 21 20.97 -4.13 -15.25
N ALA A 22 22.09 -4.58 -14.70
CA ALA A 22 22.77 -5.79 -15.16
C ALA A 22 21.89 -7.04 -15.03
N GLU A 23 21.15 -7.20 -13.92
CA GLU A 23 20.18 -8.31 -13.74
C GLU A 23 19.00 -8.18 -14.73
N LEU A 24 18.48 -6.98 -14.96
CA LEU A 24 17.40 -6.73 -15.92
C LEU A 24 17.80 -7.03 -17.38
N VAL A 25 19.05 -6.79 -17.76
CA VAL A 25 19.58 -7.17 -19.08
C VAL A 25 19.60 -8.70 -19.23
N GLN A 26 19.86 -9.46 -18.17
CA GLN A 26 19.76 -10.94 -18.21
C GLN A 26 18.30 -11.38 -18.34
N VAL A 27 17.38 -10.73 -17.61
CA VAL A 27 15.95 -10.96 -17.75
C VAL A 27 15.50 -10.70 -19.19
N GLU A 28 15.91 -9.59 -19.80
CA GLU A 28 15.58 -9.26 -21.20
C GLU A 28 16.05 -10.33 -22.18
N ARG A 29 17.30 -10.81 -22.04
CA ARG A 29 17.84 -11.87 -22.90
C ARG A 29 16.98 -13.15 -22.85
N THR A 30 16.57 -13.55 -21.67
CA THR A 30 15.71 -14.74 -21.48
C THR A 30 14.31 -14.51 -22.05
N LEU A 31 13.73 -13.33 -21.88
CA LEU A 31 12.44 -12.99 -22.48
C LEU A 31 12.48 -12.93 -24.01
N LEU A 32 13.56 -12.40 -24.59
CA LEU A 32 13.77 -12.42 -26.03
C LEU A 32 13.78 -13.85 -26.61
N GLY A 33 14.38 -14.80 -25.90
CA GLY A 33 14.31 -16.21 -26.25
C GLY A 33 12.89 -16.79 -26.28
N LYS A 34 11.96 -16.19 -25.54
CA LYS A 34 10.51 -16.49 -25.54
C LYS A 34 9.69 -15.61 -26.49
N GLN A 35 10.33 -14.85 -27.37
CA GLN A 35 9.70 -13.90 -28.28
C GLN A 35 8.91 -12.79 -27.55
N LEU A 36 9.41 -12.34 -26.39
CA LEU A 36 8.86 -11.25 -25.61
C LEU A 36 9.83 -10.07 -25.60
N ARG A 37 9.30 -8.85 -25.52
CA ARG A 37 10.06 -7.63 -25.34
C ARG A 37 9.99 -7.16 -23.88
N LEU A 38 11.05 -6.54 -23.40
CA LEU A 38 11.07 -5.88 -22.10
C LEU A 38 10.97 -4.36 -22.29
N GLU A 39 10.03 -3.72 -21.61
CA GLU A 39 9.94 -2.27 -21.47
C GLU A 39 10.38 -1.89 -20.07
N LEU A 40 11.34 -0.98 -19.94
CA LEU A 40 11.83 -0.47 -18.66
C LEU A 40 11.39 0.97 -18.47
N ILE A 41 10.74 1.26 -17.33
CA ILE A 41 10.26 2.58 -16.95
C ILE A 41 10.79 2.88 -15.55
N PHE A 42 11.78 3.75 -15.45
CA PHE A 42 12.32 4.21 -14.18
C PHE A 42 11.67 5.54 -13.78
N VAL A 43 11.26 5.64 -12.51
CA VAL A 43 10.68 6.87 -11.97
C VAL A 43 11.53 7.34 -10.79
N ASP A 44 12.28 8.41 -10.99
CA ASP A 44 13.05 9.06 -9.93
C ASP A 44 12.14 9.94 -9.08
N ASP A 45 11.94 9.55 -7.82
CA ASP A 45 11.09 10.23 -6.84
C ASP A 45 11.84 11.37 -6.12
N GLY A 46 12.50 12.24 -6.91
CA GLY A 46 13.22 13.39 -6.42
C GLY A 46 14.45 13.02 -5.57
N SER A 47 15.28 12.11 -6.07
CA SER A 47 16.53 11.71 -5.41
C SER A 47 17.53 12.88 -5.32
N GLY A 48 18.16 13.01 -4.15
CA GLY A 48 19.22 14.02 -3.91
C GLY A 48 20.63 13.47 -4.03
N ASP A 49 20.80 12.19 -4.42
CA ASP A 49 22.09 11.53 -4.68
C ASP A 49 22.36 11.41 -6.19
N GLY A 50 23.34 10.61 -6.58
CA GLY A 50 23.69 10.34 -7.99
C GLY A 50 22.71 9.42 -8.73
N SER A 51 21.53 9.10 -8.19
CA SER A 51 20.57 8.18 -8.82
C SER A 51 20.15 8.63 -10.23
N TRP A 52 19.81 9.92 -10.40
CA TRP A 52 19.43 10.43 -11.72
C TRP A 52 20.54 10.30 -12.74
N GLN A 53 21.78 10.59 -12.34
CA GLN A 53 22.97 10.45 -13.19
C GLN A 53 23.20 8.99 -13.62
N GLN A 54 22.94 8.03 -12.72
CA GLN A 54 23.01 6.61 -13.06
C GLN A 54 21.90 6.22 -14.05
N LEU A 55 20.70 6.75 -13.89
CA LEU A 55 19.60 6.52 -14.84
C LEU A 55 19.92 7.04 -16.22
N LEU A 56 20.55 8.22 -16.32
CA LEU A 56 21.00 8.76 -17.62
C LEU A 56 22.02 7.83 -18.30
N LYS A 57 22.99 7.28 -17.55
CA LYS A 57 23.94 6.29 -18.09
C LYS A 57 23.25 5.00 -18.53
N ILE A 58 22.20 4.56 -17.82
CA ILE A 58 21.38 3.41 -18.25
C ILE A 58 20.67 3.72 -19.56
N LYS A 59 20.13 4.92 -19.71
CA LYS A 59 19.50 5.39 -20.94
C LYS A 59 20.47 5.41 -22.14
N GLU A 60 21.72 5.84 -21.93
CA GLU A 60 22.77 5.80 -22.94
C GLU A 60 23.10 4.37 -23.42
N GLN A 61 23.06 3.39 -22.48
CA GLN A 61 23.31 1.98 -22.79
C GLN A 61 22.10 1.29 -23.45
N ARG A 62 20.88 1.75 -23.14
CA ARG A 62 19.63 1.19 -23.64
C ARG A 62 18.63 2.32 -23.92
N GLU A 63 18.69 2.83 -25.15
CA GLU A 63 17.88 3.99 -25.59
C GLU A 63 16.37 3.78 -25.40
N ALA A 64 15.87 2.55 -25.55
CA ALA A 64 14.47 2.21 -25.34
C ALA A 64 13.97 2.28 -23.87
N THR A 65 14.85 2.65 -22.90
CA THR A 65 14.48 2.85 -21.51
C THR A 65 13.77 4.19 -21.33
N LYS A 66 12.63 4.21 -20.64
CA LYS A 66 11.92 5.44 -20.29
C LYS A 66 12.32 5.91 -18.89
N LEU A 67 12.68 7.18 -18.78
CA LEU A 67 13.02 7.83 -17.52
C LEU A 67 12.00 8.93 -17.22
N VAL A 68 11.48 8.91 -16.01
CA VAL A 68 10.55 9.92 -15.49
C VAL A 68 11.15 10.50 -14.21
N LYS A 69 11.31 11.82 -14.14
CA LYS A 69 11.80 12.51 -12.96
C LYS A 69 10.68 13.30 -12.32
N LEU A 70 10.47 13.14 -11.03
CA LEU A 70 9.51 13.92 -10.27
C LEU A 70 10.18 15.18 -9.68
N THR A 71 9.40 16.24 -9.51
CA THR A 71 9.88 17.54 -8.97
C THR A 71 10.40 17.44 -7.53
N ARG A 72 9.92 16.48 -6.75
CA ARG A 72 10.32 16.21 -5.35
C ARG A 72 9.92 14.79 -4.98
N ASN A 73 10.27 14.37 -3.76
CA ASN A 73 9.75 13.12 -3.20
C ASN A 73 8.24 13.22 -2.93
N PHE A 74 7.45 12.40 -3.61
CA PHE A 74 6.01 12.20 -3.42
C PHE A 74 5.71 10.88 -2.71
N GLY A 75 6.69 9.98 -2.61
CA GLY A 75 6.57 8.65 -2.02
C GLY A 75 6.43 7.53 -3.04
N ALA A 76 6.91 6.35 -2.66
CA ALA A 76 7.04 5.20 -3.56
C ALA A 76 5.72 4.82 -4.27
N ILE A 77 4.57 4.91 -3.58
CA ILE A 77 3.26 4.59 -4.17
C ILE A 77 2.94 5.54 -5.33
N HIS A 78 3.13 6.84 -5.14
CA HIS A 78 2.87 7.84 -6.18
C HIS A 78 3.87 7.74 -7.34
N ALA A 79 5.15 7.44 -7.05
CA ALA A 79 6.13 7.17 -8.08
C ALA A 79 5.74 5.92 -8.92
N CYS A 80 5.29 4.84 -8.28
CA CYS A 80 4.78 3.66 -8.97
C CYS A 80 3.57 3.99 -9.85
N LYS A 81 2.56 4.70 -9.31
CA LYS A 81 1.37 5.09 -10.06
C LYS A 81 1.73 5.98 -11.25
N THR A 82 2.66 6.92 -11.08
CA THR A 82 3.16 7.74 -12.18
C THR A 82 3.81 6.88 -13.26
N GLY A 83 4.68 5.93 -12.88
CA GLY A 83 5.34 5.04 -13.83
C GLY A 83 4.35 4.14 -14.60
N VAL A 84 3.31 3.67 -13.94
CA VAL A 84 2.29 2.81 -14.57
C VAL A 84 1.50 3.55 -15.65
N GLN A 85 1.37 4.87 -15.60
CA GLN A 85 0.75 5.65 -16.69
C GLN A 85 1.51 5.56 -18.02
N PHE A 86 2.78 5.20 -17.98
CA PHE A 86 3.64 5.05 -19.16
C PHE A 86 3.78 3.61 -19.67
N VAL A 87 3.10 2.65 -19.03
CA VAL A 87 3.10 1.25 -19.44
C VAL A 87 2.41 1.09 -20.80
N THR A 88 3.12 0.47 -21.73
CA THR A 88 2.59 0.13 -23.07
C THR A 88 2.48 -1.38 -23.30
N GLY A 89 3.04 -2.18 -22.41
CA GLY A 89 3.10 -3.64 -22.53
C GLY A 89 1.77 -4.36 -22.34
N ASP A 90 1.78 -5.65 -22.67
CA ASP A 90 0.64 -6.54 -22.52
C ASP A 90 0.45 -7.04 -21.09
N CYS A 91 1.53 -7.01 -20.32
CA CYS A 91 1.51 -7.15 -18.87
C CYS A 91 2.58 -6.25 -18.24
N PHE A 92 2.45 -6.00 -16.93
CA PHE A 92 3.38 -5.13 -16.23
C PHE A 92 3.62 -5.59 -14.79
N THR A 93 4.78 -5.20 -14.26
CA THR A 93 5.17 -5.42 -12.87
C THR A 93 5.82 -4.17 -12.31
N ILE A 94 5.79 -4.02 -10.98
CA ILE A 94 6.48 -2.97 -10.26
C ILE A 94 7.60 -3.65 -9.47
N LEU A 95 8.84 -3.25 -9.73
CA LEU A 95 10.03 -3.83 -9.12
C LEU A 95 10.78 -2.77 -8.32
N ALA A 96 11.06 -3.05 -7.04
CA ALA A 96 11.85 -2.14 -6.22
C ALA A 96 13.32 -2.09 -6.66
N ALA A 97 13.93 -0.89 -6.63
CA ALA A 97 15.31 -0.68 -7.07
C ALA A 97 16.39 -1.16 -6.08
N ASP A 98 16.01 -1.81 -4.96
CA ASP A 98 16.92 -2.18 -3.86
C ASP A 98 17.45 -3.63 -3.93
N LEU A 99 17.12 -4.37 -5.00
CA LEU A 99 17.52 -5.76 -5.25
C LEU A 99 17.06 -6.78 -4.19
N GLN A 100 16.14 -6.41 -3.29
CA GLN A 100 15.58 -7.35 -2.32
C GLN A 100 14.67 -8.38 -2.98
N ASP A 101 13.94 -7.98 -4.02
CA ASP A 101 13.09 -8.85 -4.80
C ASP A 101 13.84 -9.23 -6.08
N PRO A 102 14.18 -10.52 -6.28
CA PRO A 102 15.01 -10.95 -7.40
C PRO A 102 14.36 -10.70 -8.76
N PRO A 103 14.99 -9.94 -9.69
CA PRO A 103 14.44 -9.69 -11.02
C PRO A 103 14.16 -10.95 -11.84
N GLU A 104 14.88 -12.05 -11.59
CA GLU A 104 14.64 -13.34 -12.25
C GLU A 104 13.23 -13.92 -12.00
N LEU A 105 12.53 -13.50 -10.94
CA LEU A 105 11.14 -13.90 -10.69
C LEU A 105 10.19 -13.46 -11.82
N ILE A 106 10.57 -12.44 -12.58
CA ILE A 106 9.81 -11.99 -13.76
C ILE A 106 9.59 -13.15 -14.75
N HIS A 107 10.57 -14.05 -14.90
CA HIS A 107 10.42 -15.21 -15.81
C HIS A 107 9.29 -16.13 -15.37
N ALA A 108 9.27 -16.51 -14.09
CA ALA A 108 8.25 -17.40 -13.54
C ALA A 108 6.86 -16.73 -13.55
N MET A 109 6.79 -15.42 -13.28
CA MET A 109 5.53 -14.67 -13.36
C MET A 109 5.00 -14.61 -14.79
N VAL A 110 5.89 -14.35 -15.76
CA VAL A 110 5.53 -14.30 -17.19
C VAL A 110 5.08 -15.66 -17.69
N ASP A 111 5.69 -16.76 -17.28
CA ASP A 111 5.25 -18.10 -17.67
C ASP A 111 3.82 -18.40 -17.20
N LYS A 112 3.48 -18.00 -15.97
CA LYS A 112 2.11 -18.12 -15.45
C LYS A 112 1.12 -17.23 -16.22
N TRP A 113 1.53 -15.99 -16.54
CA TRP A 113 0.72 -15.06 -17.33
C TRP A 113 0.47 -15.60 -18.75
N LEU A 114 1.48 -16.17 -19.41
CA LEU A 114 1.33 -16.83 -20.71
C LEU A 114 0.40 -18.04 -20.62
N GLY A 115 0.34 -18.71 -19.46
CA GLY A 115 -0.61 -19.78 -19.14
C GLY A 115 -2.05 -19.28 -18.90
N GLY A 116 -2.30 -17.96 -18.96
CA GLY A 116 -3.64 -17.38 -18.84
C GLY A 116 -3.93 -16.66 -17.50
N ALA A 117 -3.00 -16.65 -16.55
CA ALA A 117 -3.16 -15.93 -15.30
C ALA A 117 -3.13 -14.42 -15.55
N LYS A 118 -4.17 -13.71 -15.13
CA LYS A 118 -4.22 -12.25 -15.24
C LYS A 118 -3.49 -11.54 -14.09
N TYR A 119 -3.27 -12.22 -12.99
CA TYR A 119 -2.63 -11.71 -11.80
C TYR A 119 -1.74 -12.78 -11.19
N VAL A 120 -0.46 -12.49 -11.03
CA VAL A 120 0.53 -13.39 -10.43
C VAL A 120 1.22 -12.68 -9.29
N LEU A 121 1.19 -13.25 -8.10
CA LEU A 121 1.87 -12.69 -6.93
C LEU A 121 3.10 -13.51 -6.55
N CYS A 122 4.13 -12.84 -6.07
CA CYS A 122 5.26 -13.44 -5.39
C CYS A 122 5.09 -13.28 -3.88
N ALA A 123 4.62 -14.36 -3.22
CA ALA A 123 4.47 -14.41 -1.77
C ALA A 123 5.81 -14.77 -1.12
N ARG A 124 6.15 -14.06 -0.05
CA ARG A 124 7.39 -14.35 0.71
C ARG A 124 7.26 -15.67 1.44
N ARG A 125 8.33 -16.46 1.43
CA ARG A 125 8.43 -17.70 2.21
C ARG A 125 9.48 -17.53 3.30
N GLY A 126 9.02 -17.39 4.54
CA GLY A 126 9.87 -17.20 5.70
C GLY A 126 10.37 -15.76 5.88
N ARG A 127 10.46 -15.33 7.11
CA ARG A 127 10.99 -14.01 7.52
C ARG A 127 12.10 -14.23 8.54
N ASP A 128 13.28 -13.72 8.26
CA ASP A 128 14.37 -13.62 9.22
C ASP A 128 14.33 -12.30 10.02
N ASP A 129 13.13 -11.68 10.08
CA ASP A 129 12.90 -10.43 10.79
C ASP A 129 12.93 -10.60 12.32
N PRO A 130 13.27 -9.55 13.09
CA PRO A 130 13.15 -9.55 14.55
C PRO A 130 11.73 -9.91 15.02
N LEU A 131 11.63 -10.63 16.15
CA LEU A 131 10.35 -11.11 16.70
C LEU A 131 9.25 -10.03 16.79
N ARG A 132 9.61 -8.80 17.18
CA ARG A 132 8.67 -7.67 17.25
C ARG A 132 8.07 -7.34 15.87
N SER A 133 8.86 -7.38 14.82
CA SER A 133 8.40 -7.14 13.45
C SER A 133 7.50 -8.28 12.96
N LYS A 134 7.83 -9.53 13.31
CA LYS A 134 7.01 -10.72 12.99
C LYS A 134 5.61 -10.63 13.61
N VAL A 135 5.53 -10.30 14.91
CA VAL A 135 4.26 -10.18 15.63
C VAL A 135 3.39 -9.07 15.05
N PHE A 136 3.99 -7.89 14.79
CA PHE A 136 3.26 -6.78 14.19
C PHE A 136 2.73 -7.14 12.80
N SER A 137 3.55 -7.75 11.95
CA SER A 137 3.14 -8.18 10.62
C SER A 137 2.05 -9.27 10.68
N TYR A 138 2.18 -10.24 11.58
CA TYR A 138 1.17 -11.28 11.78
C TYR A 138 -0.20 -10.67 12.15
N LEU A 139 -0.20 -9.73 13.12
CA LEU A 139 -1.42 -9.05 13.55
C LEU A 139 -2.01 -8.22 12.39
N TYR A 140 -1.17 -7.47 11.68
CA TYR A 140 -1.56 -6.69 10.51
C TYR A 140 -2.27 -7.55 9.46
N TYR A 141 -1.63 -8.63 8.99
CA TYR A 141 -2.24 -9.49 7.96
C TYR A 141 -3.45 -10.26 8.46
N ARG A 142 -3.52 -10.59 9.75
CA ARG A 142 -4.71 -11.18 10.37
C ARG A 142 -5.90 -10.21 10.34
N LEU A 143 -5.67 -8.94 10.65
CA LEU A 143 -6.70 -7.90 10.59
C LEU A 143 -7.14 -7.63 9.14
N ILE A 144 -6.20 -7.56 8.19
CA ILE A 144 -6.54 -7.41 6.77
C ILE A 144 -7.40 -8.59 6.29
N ARG A 145 -7.05 -9.81 6.62
CA ARG A 145 -7.86 -10.99 6.26
C ARG A 145 -9.23 -10.98 6.91
N PHE A 146 -9.33 -10.51 8.14
CA PHE A 146 -10.60 -10.47 8.84
C PHE A 146 -11.54 -9.37 8.33
N PHE A 147 -11.00 -8.17 8.04
CA PHE A 147 -11.81 -6.99 7.74
C PHE A 147 -11.93 -6.64 6.25
N VAL A 148 -11.00 -7.10 5.41
CA VAL A 148 -10.89 -6.64 4.01
C VAL A 148 -10.91 -7.79 3.02
N ALA A 149 -10.00 -8.74 3.13
CA ALA A 149 -9.77 -9.78 2.13
C ALA A 149 -9.40 -11.12 2.82
N PRO A 150 -10.36 -12.05 3.04
CA PRO A 150 -10.12 -13.30 3.77
C PRO A 150 -8.99 -14.15 3.20
N ASP A 151 -8.84 -14.17 1.89
CA ASP A 151 -7.86 -14.99 1.17
C ASP A 151 -6.52 -14.28 0.94
N TYR A 152 -6.32 -13.09 1.51
CA TYR A 152 -5.07 -12.33 1.35
C TYR A 152 -3.87 -13.13 1.90
N PRO A 153 -2.71 -13.17 1.19
CA PRO A 153 -1.54 -13.92 1.61
C PRO A 153 -1.10 -13.60 3.04
N SER A 154 -0.87 -14.63 3.85
CA SER A 154 -0.58 -14.49 5.30
C SER A 154 0.72 -13.74 5.60
N GLU A 155 1.69 -13.77 4.70
CA GLU A 155 2.97 -13.08 4.84
C GLU A 155 3.05 -11.81 3.96
N GLY A 156 1.97 -11.50 3.22
CA GLY A 156 1.93 -10.44 2.24
C GLY A 156 2.75 -10.74 0.99
N TYR A 157 2.80 -9.77 0.10
CA TYR A 157 3.62 -9.82 -1.12
C TYR A 157 4.14 -8.43 -1.45
N ASP A 158 5.25 -8.35 -2.18
CA ASP A 158 5.82 -7.08 -2.64
C ASP A 158 5.88 -7.02 -4.17
N LEU A 159 6.12 -8.17 -4.82
CA LEU A 159 6.26 -8.27 -6.27
C LEU A 159 5.04 -8.98 -6.84
N CYS A 160 4.47 -8.42 -7.89
CA CYS A 160 3.38 -9.03 -8.64
C CYS A 160 3.45 -8.64 -10.11
N LEU A 161 2.94 -9.50 -10.98
CA LEU A 161 2.74 -9.23 -12.40
C LEU A 161 1.25 -9.15 -12.68
N MET A 162 0.87 -8.15 -13.44
CA MET A 162 -0.51 -7.80 -13.76
C MET A 162 -0.71 -7.79 -15.27
N ASP A 163 -1.79 -8.36 -15.72
CA ASP A 163 -2.24 -8.27 -17.13
C ASP A 163 -2.67 -6.83 -17.44
N LYS A 164 -2.53 -6.42 -18.69
CA LYS A 164 -2.98 -5.13 -19.21
C LYS A 164 -4.45 -4.81 -18.88
N ALA A 165 -5.29 -5.82 -18.73
CA ALA A 165 -6.69 -5.63 -18.34
C ALA A 165 -6.87 -4.96 -16.97
N ILE A 166 -5.84 -5.01 -16.10
CA ILE A 166 -5.84 -4.36 -14.78
C ILE A 166 -5.47 -2.88 -14.86
N LEU A 167 -4.75 -2.47 -15.91
CA LEU A 167 -4.21 -1.11 -16.06
C LEU A 167 -5.25 0.01 -15.94
N PRO A 168 -6.45 -0.06 -16.55
CA PRO A 168 -7.46 1.00 -16.41
C PRO A 168 -7.91 1.21 -14.96
N TYR A 169 -8.09 0.11 -14.22
CA TYR A 169 -8.47 0.18 -12.80
C TYR A 169 -7.35 0.73 -11.94
N PHE A 170 -6.11 0.36 -12.23
CA PHE A 170 -4.93 0.88 -11.54
C PHE A 170 -4.81 2.39 -11.72
N ASN A 171 -4.91 2.89 -12.95
CA ASN A 171 -4.83 4.32 -13.27
C ASN A 171 -6.03 5.12 -12.75
N GLY A 172 -7.19 4.49 -12.57
CA GLY A 172 -8.39 5.10 -11.99
C GLY A 172 -8.47 4.99 -10.47
N SER A 173 -7.49 4.38 -9.80
CA SER A 173 -7.52 4.23 -8.34
C SER A 173 -7.34 5.56 -7.63
N GLY A 174 -8.06 5.77 -6.52
CA GLY A 174 -7.94 6.98 -5.69
C GLY A 174 -6.52 7.17 -5.12
N LYS A 175 -6.16 8.39 -4.77
CA LYS A 175 -4.82 8.78 -4.31
C LYS A 175 -4.35 7.98 -3.09
N ASN A 176 -5.27 7.77 -2.15
CA ASN A 176 -5.00 7.13 -0.88
C ASN A 176 -5.19 5.60 -0.91
N ALA A 177 -5.36 5.01 -2.10
CA ALA A 177 -5.48 3.56 -2.24
C ALA A 177 -4.14 2.88 -2.00
N TYR A 178 -4.06 2.00 -1.00
CA TYR A 178 -2.90 1.14 -0.80
C TYR A 178 -2.82 0.11 -1.92
N THR A 179 -1.96 0.38 -2.89
CA THR A 179 -1.90 -0.33 -4.18
C THR A 179 -1.91 -1.87 -4.07
N PRO A 180 -1.11 -2.53 -3.21
CA PRO A 180 -1.13 -3.99 -3.14
C PRO A 180 -2.50 -4.54 -2.73
N LEU A 181 -3.17 -3.90 -1.77
CA LEU A 181 -4.49 -4.31 -1.33
C LEU A 181 -5.57 -3.99 -2.37
N PHE A 182 -5.43 -2.86 -3.07
CA PHE A 182 -6.35 -2.45 -4.12
C PHE A 182 -6.40 -3.46 -5.27
N ILE A 183 -5.24 -3.92 -5.77
CA ILE A 183 -5.18 -4.89 -6.86
C ILE A 183 -5.83 -6.22 -6.44
N TYR A 184 -5.56 -6.65 -5.20
CA TYR A 184 -6.19 -7.86 -4.67
C TYR A 184 -7.72 -7.69 -4.54
N TRP A 185 -8.19 -6.51 -4.08
CA TRP A 185 -9.60 -6.16 -3.93
C TRP A 185 -10.36 -6.16 -5.27
N LEU A 186 -9.69 -5.94 -6.41
CA LEU A 186 -10.30 -6.03 -7.75
C LEU A 186 -10.87 -7.42 -8.07
N GLY A 187 -10.53 -8.45 -7.29
CA GLY A 187 -11.11 -9.79 -7.40
C GLY A 187 -10.50 -10.67 -8.49
N PHE A 188 -9.42 -10.24 -9.13
CA PHE A 188 -8.66 -11.14 -10.01
C PHE A 188 -8.02 -12.25 -9.17
N GLN A 189 -8.30 -13.51 -9.50
CA GLN A 189 -7.74 -14.65 -8.79
C GLN A 189 -6.23 -14.71 -9.02
N PRO A 190 -5.41 -14.61 -7.96
CA PRO A 190 -3.96 -14.62 -8.12
C PRO A 190 -3.42 -16.03 -8.27
N GLU A 191 -2.47 -16.24 -9.18
CA GLU A 191 -1.55 -17.34 -9.06
C GLU A 191 -0.36 -16.97 -8.17
N ILE A 192 0.01 -17.85 -7.25
CA ILE A 192 1.02 -17.56 -6.22
C ILE A 192 2.33 -18.26 -6.54
N ILE A 193 3.43 -17.51 -6.49
CA ILE A 193 4.81 -18.01 -6.53
C ILE A 193 5.42 -17.74 -5.16
N SER A 194 5.90 -18.79 -4.49
CA SER A 194 6.62 -18.63 -3.22
C SER A 194 8.10 -18.38 -3.47
N TYR A 195 8.66 -17.32 -2.87
CA TYR A 195 10.08 -17.00 -3.00
C TYR A 195 10.70 -16.59 -1.66
N ARG A 196 12.03 -16.65 -1.57
CA ARG A 196 12.79 -16.11 -0.44
C ARG A 196 13.34 -14.74 -0.80
N ARG A 197 13.02 -13.74 -0.01
CA ARG A 197 13.51 -12.37 -0.20
C ARG A 197 14.99 -12.31 0.08
N ARG A 198 15.76 -11.60 -0.75
CA ARG A 198 17.19 -11.35 -0.54
C ARG A 198 17.39 -10.31 0.58
N GLU A 199 18.52 -10.38 1.26
CA GLU A 199 18.92 -9.29 2.16
C GLU A 199 19.25 -8.03 1.35
N ARG A 200 18.98 -6.87 1.93
CA ARG A 200 19.33 -5.61 1.30
C ARG A 200 20.83 -5.42 1.29
N THR A 201 21.43 -5.27 0.11
CA THR A 201 22.87 -5.07 -0.06
C THR A 201 23.25 -3.58 0.04
N HIS A 202 22.36 -2.67 -0.33
CA HIS A 202 22.62 -1.23 -0.35
C HIS A 202 21.50 -0.43 0.32
N GLY A 203 21.86 0.67 1.00
CA GLY A 203 20.92 1.61 1.62
C GLY A 203 20.30 1.13 2.94
N LYS A 204 19.50 2.00 3.55
CA LYS A 204 18.77 1.72 4.81
C LYS A 204 17.26 1.74 4.54
N SER A 205 16.51 0.90 5.27
CA SER A 205 15.04 0.92 5.20
C SER A 205 14.51 2.30 5.62
N ARG A 206 13.71 2.92 4.76
CA ARG A 206 13.03 4.20 5.02
C ARG A 206 11.60 4.02 5.53
N TRP A 207 11.20 2.78 5.80
CA TRP A 207 9.93 2.43 6.41
C TRP A 207 10.00 2.60 7.93
N THR A 208 9.66 3.80 8.39
CA THR A 208 9.56 4.13 9.82
C THR A 208 8.28 3.52 10.43
N PHE A 209 8.21 3.47 11.77
CA PHE A 209 7.00 3.04 12.49
C PHE A 209 5.75 3.83 12.05
N TRP A 210 5.85 5.16 11.95
CA TRP A 210 4.74 6.01 11.52
C TRP A 210 4.28 5.72 10.09
N LYS A 211 5.20 5.45 9.15
CA LYS A 211 4.83 5.04 7.79
C LYS A 211 4.09 3.70 7.77
N LYS A 212 4.50 2.75 8.60
CA LYS A 212 3.81 1.46 8.75
C LYS A 212 2.42 1.64 9.36
N PHE A 213 2.31 2.49 10.38
CA PHE A 213 1.04 2.80 11.02
C PHE A 213 0.07 3.50 10.07
N ASN A 214 0.54 4.51 9.32
CA ASN A 214 -0.29 5.18 8.31
C ASN A 214 -0.75 4.20 7.22
N ALA A 215 0.15 3.35 6.70
CA ALA A 215 -0.24 2.32 5.74
C ALA A 215 -1.28 1.33 6.29
N PHE A 216 -1.24 1.03 7.60
CA PHE A 216 -2.26 0.24 8.28
C PHE A 216 -3.61 0.97 8.32
N VAL A 217 -3.62 2.24 8.73
CA VAL A 217 -4.84 3.06 8.74
C VAL A 217 -5.40 3.19 7.32
N ASP A 218 -4.55 3.46 6.33
CA ASP A 218 -4.93 3.54 4.92
C ASP A 218 -5.56 2.25 4.40
N SER A 219 -4.98 1.10 4.79
CA SER A 219 -5.52 -0.20 4.42
C SER A 219 -6.89 -0.49 5.03
N LEU A 220 -7.10 -0.13 6.30
CA LEU A 220 -8.39 -0.36 6.97
C LEU A 220 -9.44 0.67 6.54
N ALA A 221 -9.12 1.96 6.58
CA ALA A 221 -10.07 3.02 6.28
C ALA A 221 -10.40 3.13 4.79
N GLY A 222 -9.45 2.73 3.91
CA GLY A 222 -9.65 2.75 2.46
C GLY A 222 -10.47 1.59 1.91
N PHE A 223 -10.48 0.43 2.61
CA PHE A 223 -11.08 -0.80 2.09
C PHE A 223 -12.12 -1.43 3.01
N SER A 224 -12.36 -0.87 4.19
CA SER A 224 -13.33 -1.40 5.15
C SER A 224 -14.12 -0.30 5.84
N ILE A 225 -15.43 -0.45 5.88
CA ILE A 225 -16.33 0.40 6.67
C ILE A 225 -16.42 -0.06 8.15
N VAL A 226 -15.78 -1.19 8.48
CA VAL A 226 -15.88 -1.80 9.80
C VAL A 226 -15.38 -0.90 10.92
N PRO A 227 -14.25 -0.15 10.81
CA PRO A 227 -13.85 0.77 11.87
C PRO A 227 -14.94 1.79 12.21
N LEU A 228 -15.58 2.36 11.18
CA LEU A 228 -16.67 3.32 11.37
C LEU A 228 -17.90 2.66 12.02
N ARG A 229 -18.26 1.44 11.60
CA ARG A 229 -19.38 0.70 12.20
C ARG A 229 -19.15 0.33 13.66
N LEU A 230 -17.92 -0.07 14.01
CA LEU A 230 -17.55 -0.37 15.41
C LEU A 230 -17.70 0.85 16.30
N VAL A 231 -17.26 2.01 15.84
CA VAL A 231 -17.42 3.25 16.60
C VAL A 231 -18.87 3.66 16.70
N SER A 232 -19.65 3.54 15.63
CA SER A 232 -21.09 3.79 15.65
C SER A 232 -21.81 2.85 16.62
N LEU A 233 -21.43 1.57 16.66
CA LEU A 233 -21.98 0.59 17.58
C LEU A 233 -21.64 0.93 19.04
N ILE A 234 -20.39 1.30 19.33
CA ILE A 234 -19.96 1.72 20.66
C ILE A 234 -20.75 2.97 21.10
N GLY A 235 -20.89 3.96 20.22
CA GLY A 235 -21.67 5.17 20.47
C GLY A 235 -23.15 4.86 20.74
N PHE A 236 -23.75 3.96 19.94
CA PHE A 236 -25.13 3.52 20.13
C PHE A 236 -25.32 2.83 21.48
N LEU A 237 -24.46 1.88 21.83
CA LEU A 237 -24.50 1.18 23.11
C LEU A 237 -24.32 2.13 24.30
N ALA A 238 -23.36 3.05 24.20
CA ALA A 238 -23.12 4.07 25.23
C ALA A 238 -24.35 4.97 25.40
N SER A 239 -24.98 5.41 24.30
CA SER A 239 -26.21 6.22 24.34
C SER A 239 -27.36 5.46 24.94
N PHE A 240 -27.57 4.20 24.57
CA PHE A 240 -28.63 3.37 25.08
C PHE A 240 -28.50 3.14 26.59
N LEU A 241 -27.31 2.81 27.07
CA LEU A 241 -27.00 2.64 28.50
C LEU A 241 -27.18 3.96 29.26
N SER A 242 -26.76 5.08 28.71
CA SER A 242 -26.91 6.40 29.30
C SER A 242 -28.36 6.82 29.40
N LEU A 243 -29.18 6.57 28.38
CA LEU A 243 -30.63 6.82 28.43
C LEU A 243 -31.32 5.97 29.49
N GLY A 244 -30.97 4.68 29.57
CA GLY A 244 -31.52 3.78 30.60
C GLY A 244 -31.16 4.24 32.01
N TYR A 245 -29.88 4.58 32.23
CA TYR A 245 -29.42 5.07 33.52
C TYR A 245 -30.03 6.44 33.87
N GLY A 246 -30.08 7.36 32.89
CA GLY A 246 -30.70 8.67 33.07
C GLY A 246 -32.19 8.57 33.40
N SER A 247 -32.93 7.69 32.75
CA SER A 247 -34.33 7.41 33.05
C SER A 247 -34.50 6.84 34.47
N PHE A 248 -33.61 5.93 34.89
CA PHE A 248 -33.62 5.39 36.25
C PHE A 248 -33.39 6.49 37.31
N ILE A 249 -32.42 7.39 37.08
CA ILE A 249 -32.17 8.53 37.97
C ILE A 249 -33.38 9.46 37.99
N LEU A 250 -33.98 9.78 36.85
CA LEU A 250 -35.13 10.67 36.76
C LEU A 250 -36.32 10.13 37.56
N VAL A 251 -36.62 8.86 37.41
CA VAL A 251 -37.70 8.18 38.17
C VAL A 251 -37.43 8.25 39.67
N ASN A 252 -36.21 7.92 40.12
CA ASN A 252 -35.85 8.00 41.54
C ASN A 252 -35.89 9.43 42.11
N ALA A 253 -35.54 10.43 41.29
CA ALA A 253 -35.63 11.83 41.66
C ALA A 253 -37.07 12.27 41.87
N LEU A 254 -38.00 11.87 41.00
CA LEU A 254 -39.43 12.19 41.10
C LEU A 254 -40.06 11.58 42.34
N PHE A 255 -39.56 10.44 42.83
CA PHE A 255 -40.01 9.80 44.07
C PHE A 255 -39.24 10.25 45.33
N GLY A 256 -38.36 11.29 45.23
CA GLY A 256 -37.62 11.83 46.36
C GLY A 256 -36.57 10.88 46.96
N ARG A 257 -36.11 9.88 46.22
CA ARG A 257 -35.21 8.82 46.72
C ARG A 257 -33.72 9.08 46.48
N ILE A 258 -33.34 10.27 45.97
CA ILE A 258 -31.94 10.60 45.69
C ILE A 258 -31.35 11.46 46.77
N GLU A 259 -30.43 10.91 47.57
CA GLU A 259 -29.42 11.70 48.25
C GLU A 259 -28.33 12.09 47.29
N VAL A 260 -27.84 13.38 47.34
CA VAL A 260 -26.82 13.96 46.40
C VAL A 260 -25.41 13.36 46.63
N ARG A 261 -25.32 12.06 46.78
CA ARG A 261 -24.05 11.32 46.83
C ARG A 261 -23.75 10.79 45.44
N GLY A 262 -22.84 11.41 44.69
CA GLY A 262 -22.50 10.86 43.39
C GLY A 262 -21.68 11.78 42.48
N PHE A 263 -21.11 12.87 43.00
CA PHE A 263 -20.30 13.79 42.19
C PHE A 263 -19.16 13.08 41.42
N ALA A 264 -18.42 12.20 42.08
CA ALA A 264 -17.33 11.43 41.45
C ALA A 264 -17.86 10.52 40.34
N THR A 265 -19.00 9.86 40.52
CA THR A 265 -19.62 9.00 39.51
C THR A 265 -20.06 9.79 38.28
N VAL A 266 -20.64 10.98 38.46
CA VAL A 266 -21.07 11.86 37.39
C VAL A 266 -19.87 12.36 36.59
N ILE A 267 -18.81 12.83 37.25
CA ILE A 267 -17.59 13.30 36.58
C ILE A 267 -16.89 12.18 35.81
N THR A 268 -16.80 10.99 36.41
CA THR A 268 -16.19 9.82 35.74
C THR A 268 -16.98 9.44 34.47
N LEU A 269 -18.31 9.38 34.59
CA LEU A 269 -19.16 9.06 33.45
C LEU A 269 -19.09 10.11 32.33
N LEU A 270 -19.12 11.42 32.70
CA LEU A 270 -18.97 12.51 31.75
C LEU A 270 -17.62 12.46 31.03
N THR A 271 -16.53 12.27 31.77
CA THR A 271 -15.18 12.18 31.20
C THR A 271 -15.06 11.00 30.24
N PHE A 272 -15.62 9.83 30.61
CA PHE A 272 -15.66 8.65 29.73
C PHE A 272 -16.45 8.91 28.45
N LEU A 273 -17.67 9.47 28.57
CA LEU A 273 -18.51 9.76 27.40
C LEU A 273 -17.89 10.81 26.48
N LEU A 274 -17.30 11.87 27.05
CA LEU A 274 -16.56 12.86 26.26
C LEU A 274 -15.36 12.24 25.55
N GLY A 275 -14.63 11.33 26.21
CA GLY A 275 -13.54 10.59 25.59
C GLY A 275 -14.01 9.75 24.39
N VAL A 276 -15.11 9.06 24.52
CA VAL A 276 -15.74 8.29 23.42
C VAL A 276 -16.12 9.24 22.26
N ILE A 277 -16.76 10.37 22.55
CA ILE A 277 -17.16 11.35 21.53
C ILE A 277 -15.92 11.89 20.78
N ILE A 278 -14.83 12.23 21.48
CA ILE A 278 -13.59 12.73 20.86
C ILE A 278 -13.00 11.67 19.92
N ILE A 279 -12.98 10.38 20.33
CA ILE A 279 -12.52 9.29 19.46
C ILE A 279 -13.41 9.17 18.20
N MET A 280 -14.73 9.27 18.37
CA MET A 280 -15.68 9.22 17.25
C MET A 280 -15.45 10.38 16.27
N LEU A 281 -15.29 11.60 16.78
CA LEU A 281 -14.99 12.80 15.96
C LEU A 281 -13.64 12.66 15.24
N GLY A 282 -12.63 12.11 15.90
CA GLY A 282 -11.34 11.83 15.28
C GLY A 282 -11.43 10.87 14.10
N MET A 283 -12.20 9.80 14.22
CA MET A 283 -12.43 8.88 13.11
C MET A 283 -13.22 9.51 11.96
N ILE A 284 -14.28 10.26 12.28
CA ILE A 284 -15.05 11.01 11.26
C ILE A 284 -14.11 11.99 10.54
N GLY A 285 -13.25 12.69 11.29
CA GLY A 285 -12.25 13.59 10.72
C GLY A 285 -11.31 12.91 9.72
N GLU A 286 -10.88 11.68 9.99
CA GLU A 286 -10.05 10.89 9.07
C GLU A 286 -10.78 10.60 7.74
N TYR A 287 -12.06 10.21 7.78
CA TYR A 287 -12.85 9.99 6.57
C TYR A 287 -13.13 11.30 5.81
N ILE A 288 -13.43 12.39 6.53
CA ILE A 288 -13.62 13.71 5.92
C ILE A 288 -12.34 14.16 5.22
N TRP A 289 -11.16 13.96 5.86
CA TRP A 289 -9.87 14.29 5.26
C TRP A 289 -9.64 13.54 3.95
N ARG A 290 -9.97 12.24 3.88
CA ARG A 290 -9.83 11.43 2.67
C ARG A 290 -10.75 11.92 1.56
N ILE A 291 -12.00 12.25 1.88
CA ILE A 291 -12.96 12.82 0.93
C ILE A 291 -12.43 14.17 0.43
N PHE A 292 -11.96 15.03 1.32
CA PHE A 292 -11.41 16.34 0.99
C PHE A 292 -10.20 16.23 0.06
N ASP A 293 -9.28 15.31 0.33
CA ASP A 293 -8.08 15.11 -0.49
C ASP A 293 -8.45 14.60 -1.91
N GLU A 294 -9.42 13.72 -2.03
CA GLU A 294 -9.92 13.24 -3.32
C GLU A 294 -10.65 14.34 -4.10
N VAL A 295 -11.51 15.11 -3.43
CA VAL A 295 -12.29 16.20 -4.06
C VAL A 295 -11.39 17.37 -4.48
N ASN A 296 -10.31 17.61 -3.75
CA ASN A 296 -9.38 18.72 -4.00
C ASN A 296 -8.58 18.57 -5.31
N LYS A 297 -8.62 17.40 -5.96
CA LYS A 297 -7.99 17.11 -7.26
C LYS A 297 -6.53 17.55 -7.38
N ARG A 298 -5.80 17.63 -6.26
CA ARG A 298 -4.36 17.88 -6.30
C ARG A 298 -3.67 16.75 -7.06
N PRO A 299 -2.69 17.02 -7.93
CA PRO A 299 -1.97 15.95 -8.61
C PRO A 299 -1.26 15.04 -7.58
N GLU A 300 -1.28 13.74 -7.83
CA GLU A 300 -0.61 12.74 -6.98
C GLU A 300 0.92 12.90 -7.01
N ALA A 301 1.45 13.26 -8.17
CA ALA A 301 2.84 13.60 -8.38
C ALA A 301 2.96 14.63 -9.50
N VAL A 302 4.05 15.36 -9.54
CA VAL A 302 4.37 16.34 -10.58
C VAL A 302 5.64 15.90 -11.27
N ILE A 303 5.57 15.71 -12.58
CA ILE A 303 6.70 15.32 -13.40
C ILE A 303 7.51 16.58 -13.74
N ASP A 304 8.83 16.50 -13.51
CA ASP A 304 9.81 17.52 -13.88
C ASP A 304 10.33 17.28 -15.29
N GLU A 305 10.72 16.04 -15.60
CA GLU A 305 11.36 15.68 -16.86
C GLU A 305 10.99 14.25 -17.28
N ILE A 306 10.85 14.03 -18.60
CA ILE A 306 10.69 12.71 -19.24
C ILE A 306 11.77 12.56 -20.31
N ARG A 307 12.47 11.44 -20.30
CA ARG A 307 13.45 11.05 -21.31
C ARG A 307 13.24 9.67 -21.89
#